data_d175d7297a1c12a4e3cea9d37d27cfc0
#
_entry.id   d175d7297a1c12a4e3cea9d37d27cfc0
#
_cell.length_a   1.000
_cell.length_b   1.000
_cell.length_c   1.000
_cell.angle_alpha   90.00
_cell.angle_beta   90.00
_cell.angle_gamma   90.00
#
_symmetry.space_group_name_H-M   'P 1'
#
loop_
_entity.id
_entity.type
_entity.pdbx_description
1 polymer ?
#
loop_
_entity_poly.entity_id
_entity_poly.type
_entity_poly.pdbx_seq_one_letter_code
_entity_poly.pdbx_strand_id
1 'polypeptide(L)'
;AVVIGQVVSTVLYNRGRGVVFGVHGEQKPASVGSLSGCVSYGGNATFDIAFESGGITRGLPESILHGKQWSIFPEIKSGEETARIVKHAESEDRRKQQEKEEAERLYAAECERLKTAPEYAALSQDKNGAVQVTSNIRKELKAKFPGVKFSVRKRSYDSVSVNWTDGPTEEEVKAVTDKYKD
;
A
#
# COMPACT_ATOMS: atom_id res chain seq x y z
N ALA A 1 -33.09 10.72 6.57
CA ALA A 1 -32.18 10.19 7.58
C ALA A 1 -31.77 8.76 7.18
N VAL A 2 -30.53 8.40 7.40
CA VAL A 2 -29.98 7.06 7.13
C VAL A 2 -30.25 6.18 8.36
N VAL A 3 -30.62 4.92 8.11
CA VAL A 3 -30.98 3.98 9.20
C VAL A 3 -30.06 2.74 9.16
N ILE A 4 -30.04 2.01 10.26
CA ILE A 4 -29.34 0.72 10.31
C ILE A 4 -29.98 -0.23 9.29
N GLY A 5 -29.16 -0.96 8.53
CA GLY A 5 -29.61 -1.80 7.39
C GLY A 5 -29.62 -1.05 6.04
N GLN A 6 -29.51 0.28 6.04
CA GLN A 6 -29.50 1.08 4.80
C GLN A 6 -28.35 0.66 3.90
N VAL A 7 -28.66 0.37 2.63
CA VAL A 7 -27.64 0.06 1.65
C VAL A 7 -27.00 1.34 1.12
N VAL A 8 -25.69 1.33 1.08
CA VAL A 8 -24.88 2.42 0.56
C VAL A 8 -23.82 1.88 -0.41
N SER A 9 -23.22 2.72 -1.22
CA SER A 9 -22.11 2.33 -2.08
C SER A 9 -21.11 3.47 -2.22
N THR A 10 -19.86 3.11 -2.43
CA THR A 10 -18.82 4.08 -2.74
C THR A 10 -17.90 3.57 -3.85
N VAL A 11 -17.39 4.51 -4.66
CA VAL A 11 -16.35 4.23 -5.67
C VAL A 11 -14.95 4.25 -5.07
N LEU A 12 -14.81 4.72 -3.82
CA LEU A 12 -13.53 4.82 -3.16
C LEU A 12 -12.95 3.44 -2.87
N TYR A 13 -11.67 3.26 -3.24
CA TYR A 13 -10.91 2.03 -2.97
C TYR A 13 -11.57 0.75 -3.50
N ASN A 14 -12.43 0.86 -4.52
CA ASN A 14 -13.20 -0.26 -5.10
C ASN A 14 -14.04 -1.03 -4.06
N ARG A 15 -14.50 -0.36 -3.00
CA ARG A 15 -15.27 -1.01 -1.92
C ARG A 15 -16.67 -1.43 -2.38
N GLY A 16 -17.30 -0.67 -3.27
CA GLY A 16 -18.61 -1.02 -3.83
C GLY A 16 -19.76 -0.87 -2.81
N ARG A 17 -20.65 -1.85 -2.80
CA ARG A 17 -21.85 -1.86 -1.94
C ARG A 17 -21.52 -2.29 -0.51
N GLY A 18 -22.24 -1.68 0.43
CA GLY A 18 -22.15 -1.99 1.83
C GLY A 18 -23.45 -1.66 2.55
N VAL A 19 -23.51 -1.94 3.83
CA VAL A 19 -24.67 -1.73 4.68
C VAL A 19 -24.24 -0.91 5.91
N VAL A 20 -25.09 0.04 6.30
CA VAL A 20 -24.93 0.79 7.55
C VAL A 20 -25.33 -0.10 8.72
N PHE A 21 -24.42 -0.33 9.66
CA PHE A 21 -24.69 -1.14 10.86
C PHE A 21 -24.56 -0.35 12.18
N GLY A 22 -24.09 0.88 12.11
CA GLY A 22 -24.03 1.80 13.26
C GLY A 22 -24.34 3.22 12.83
N VAL A 23 -25.09 3.94 13.67
CA VAL A 23 -25.40 5.37 13.50
C VAL A 23 -25.18 6.05 14.84
N HIS A 24 -24.31 7.04 14.88
CA HIS A 24 -23.90 7.74 16.08
C HIS A 24 -24.11 9.24 15.94
N GLY A 25 -24.74 9.86 16.94
CA GLY A 25 -25.05 11.26 16.94
C GLY A 25 -26.39 11.62 16.27
N GLU A 26 -26.70 12.89 16.21
CA GLU A 26 -27.95 13.43 15.63
C GLU A 26 -27.71 13.76 14.15
N GLN A 27 -28.44 13.13 13.25
CA GLN A 27 -28.34 13.41 11.82
C GLN A 27 -28.89 14.78 11.45
N LYS A 28 -28.09 15.52 10.67
CA LYS A 28 -28.45 16.85 10.12
C LYS A 28 -28.13 16.95 8.63
N PRO A 29 -28.71 16.08 7.79
CA PRO A 29 -28.37 16.01 6.37
C PRO A 29 -28.62 17.33 5.62
N ALA A 30 -29.60 18.12 6.06
CA ALA A 30 -29.85 19.44 5.47
C ALA A 30 -28.75 20.47 5.70
N SER A 31 -27.85 20.25 6.66
CA SER A 31 -26.68 21.09 6.91
C SER A 31 -25.45 20.69 6.13
N VAL A 32 -25.49 19.55 5.42
CA VAL A 32 -24.37 19.08 4.62
C VAL A 32 -24.24 19.93 3.35
N GLY A 33 -23.04 20.43 3.13
CA GLY A 33 -22.68 21.22 1.97
C GLY A 33 -21.33 20.80 1.40
N SER A 34 -21.00 21.35 0.25
CA SER A 34 -19.70 21.14 -0.40
C SER A 34 -19.12 22.44 -0.89
N LEU A 35 -17.86 22.70 -0.55
CA LEU A 35 -17.11 23.84 -1.07
C LEU A 35 -16.28 23.39 -2.29
N SER A 36 -16.54 24.02 -3.46
CA SER A 36 -15.85 23.73 -4.71
C SER A 36 -15.85 22.25 -5.14
N GLY A 37 -16.76 21.44 -4.60
CA GLY A 37 -16.87 20.01 -4.89
C GLY A 37 -15.77 19.13 -4.28
N CYS A 38 -14.82 19.70 -3.55
CA CYS A 38 -13.67 18.98 -2.99
C CYS A 38 -13.78 18.80 -1.48
N VAL A 39 -14.35 19.76 -0.76
CA VAL A 39 -14.46 19.71 0.69
C VAL A 39 -15.93 19.62 1.10
N SER A 40 -16.32 18.55 1.75
CA SER A 40 -17.65 18.38 2.36
C SER A 40 -17.63 18.89 3.79
N TYR A 41 -18.68 19.56 4.20
CA TYR A 41 -18.83 20.09 5.56
C TYR A 41 -20.27 19.90 6.06
N GLY A 42 -20.49 20.13 7.36
CA GLY A 42 -21.79 19.96 8.01
C GLY A 42 -22.08 18.52 8.42
N GLY A 43 -23.35 18.28 8.76
CA GLY A 43 -23.74 17.03 9.41
C GLY A 43 -23.26 16.97 10.86
N ASN A 44 -23.84 16.07 11.66
CA ASN A 44 -23.45 15.89 13.06
C ASN A 44 -23.50 14.42 13.49
N ALA A 45 -23.74 13.51 12.55
CA ALA A 45 -23.72 12.07 12.79
C ALA A 45 -22.49 11.42 12.15
N THR A 46 -22.17 10.23 12.63
CA THR A 46 -21.21 9.32 12.02
C THR A 46 -21.81 7.94 11.81
N PHE A 47 -21.29 7.21 10.84
CA PHE A 47 -21.84 5.93 10.41
C PHE A 47 -20.78 4.85 10.41
N ASP A 48 -21.16 3.65 10.83
CA ASP A 48 -20.37 2.44 10.66
C ASP A 48 -20.95 1.65 9.49
N ILE A 49 -20.08 1.28 8.54
CA ILE A 49 -20.44 0.64 7.28
C ILE A 49 -19.62 -0.63 7.10
N ALA A 50 -20.30 -1.74 6.82
CA ALA A 50 -19.69 -3.00 6.42
C ALA A 50 -19.90 -3.22 4.92
N PHE A 51 -18.85 -3.58 4.18
CA PHE A 51 -18.91 -3.78 2.73
C PHE A 51 -19.11 -5.26 2.38
N GLU A 52 -19.90 -5.51 1.34
CA GLU A 52 -20.15 -6.87 0.81
C GLU A 52 -18.86 -7.53 0.28
N SER A 53 -17.91 -6.72 -0.21
CA SER A 53 -16.59 -7.18 -0.66
C SER A 53 -15.58 -7.44 0.49
N GLY A 54 -16.02 -7.29 1.73
CA GLY A 54 -15.18 -7.28 2.91
C GLY A 54 -14.67 -5.88 3.27
N GLY A 55 -14.36 -5.71 4.54
CA GLY A 55 -13.87 -4.46 5.08
C GLY A 55 -14.93 -3.61 5.78
N ILE A 56 -14.49 -2.90 6.78
CA ILE A 56 -15.34 -2.03 7.62
C ILE A 56 -14.81 -0.60 7.60
N THR A 57 -15.74 0.36 7.59
CA THR A 57 -15.45 1.75 7.90
C THR A 57 -16.24 2.12 9.15
N ARG A 58 -15.56 2.63 10.16
CA ARG A 58 -16.20 3.12 11.40
C ARG A 58 -16.10 4.63 11.49
N GLY A 59 -17.15 5.24 12.03
CA GLY A 59 -17.18 6.67 12.28
C GLY A 59 -17.13 7.54 11.01
N LEU A 60 -17.66 7.06 9.87
CA LEU A 60 -17.73 7.86 8.64
C LEU A 60 -18.58 9.11 8.87
N PRO A 61 -18.04 10.33 8.70
CA PRO A 61 -18.81 11.56 8.89
C PRO A 61 -20.01 11.68 7.95
N GLU A 62 -21.09 12.26 8.44
CA GLU A 62 -22.34 12.50 7.69
C GLU A 62 -22.08 13.29 6.38
N SER A 63 -21.21 14.31 6.47
CA SER A 63 -20.82 15.09 5.29
C SER A 63 -20.14 14.27 4.19
N ILE A 64 -19.42 13.24 4.56
CA ILE A 64 -18.76 12.33 3.59
C ILE A 64 -19.76 11.36 2.98
N LEU A 65 -20.65 10.76 3.81
CA LEU A 65 -21.66 9.83 3.32
C LEU A 65 -22.66 10.49 2.35
N HIS A 66 -22.97 11.77 2.53
CA HIS A 66 -23.79 12.56 1.61
C HIS A 66 -22.98 13.23 0.49
N GLY A 67 -21.67 12.95 0.39
CA GLY A 67 -20.78 13.49 -0.65
C GLY A 67 -20.92 12.76 -1.98
N LYS A 68 -20.34 13.35 -3.03
CA LYS A 68 -20.43 12.86 -4.43
C LYS A 68 -19.88 11.44 -4.68
N GLN A 69 -19.02 10.95 -3.80
CA GLN A 69 -18.38 9.64 -3.95
C GLN A 69 -19.18 8.50 -3.30
N TRP A 70 -20.32 8.83 -2.72
CA TRP A 70 -21.21 7.91 -2.05
C TRP A 70 -22.60 7.96 -2.67
N SER A 71 -23.26 6.83 -2.65
CA SER A 71 -24.68 6.68 -3.02
C SER A 71 -25.42 5.99 -1.89
N ILE A 72 -26.57 6.54 -1.54
CA ILE A 72 -27.48 5.97 -0.54
C ILE A 72 -28.68 5.41 -1.29
N PHE A 73 -28.94 4.11 -1.15
CA PHE A 73 -30.06 3.44 -1.82
C PHE A 73 -31.27 3.35 -0.91
N PRO A 74 -32.49 3.32 -1.45
CA PRO A 74 -33.70 3.14 -0.64
C PRO A 74 -33.83 1.75 -0.02
N GLU A 75 -33.00 0.80 -0.44
CA GLU A 75 -32.98 -0.56 0.04
C GLU A 75 -32.50 -0.63 1.49
N ILE A 76 -33.22 -1.35 2.33
CA ILE A 76 -32.86 -1.61 3.73
C ILE A 76 -32.79 -3.12 3.94
N LYS A 77 -31.65 -3.62 4.35
CA LYS A 77 -31.42 -5.02 4.70
C LYS A 77 -32.03 -5.34 6.06
N SER A 78 -32.47 -6.55 6.24
CA SER A 78 -32.93 -7.06 7.55
C SER A 78 -31.76 -7.06 8.56
N GLY A 79 -32.09 -7.10 9.84
CA GLY A 79 -31.11 -7.21 10.91
C GLY A 79 -30.21 -8.43 10.76
N GLU A 80 -30.77 -9.56 10.32
CA GLU A 80 -30.05 -10.81 10.10
C GLU A 80 -29.08 -10.71 8.91
N GLU A 81 -29.51 -10.15 7.77
CA GLU A 81 -28.65 -9.90 6.61
C GLU A 81 -27.53 -8.92 6.95
N THR A 82 -27.85 -7.85 7.67
CA THR A 82 -26.86 -6.86 8.15
C THR A 82 -25.81 -7.53 9.03
N ALA A 83 -26.20 -8.34 9.99
CA ALA A 83 -25.27 -9.06 10.87
C ALA A 83 -24.38 -10.05 10.09
N ARG A 84 -24.92 -10.70 9.07
CA ARG A 84 -24.15 -11.59 8.18
C ARG A 84 -23.08 -10.83 7.39
N ILE A 85 -23.44 -9.68 6.82
CA ILE A 85 -22.49 -8.82 6.08
C ILE A 85 -21.40 -8.30 7.02
N VAL A 86 -21.76 -7.83 8.22
CA VAL A 86 -20.77 -7.38 9.21
C VAL A 86 -19.81 -8.48 9.59
N LYS A 87 -20.29 -9.67 9.90
CA LYS A 87 -19.45 -10.82 10.25
C LYS A 87 -18.50 -11.21 9.10
N HIS A 88 -18.99 -11.20 7.87
CA HIS A 88 -18.16 -11.44 6.68
C HIS A 88 -17.07 -10.36 6.56
N ALA A 89 -17.45 -9.10 6.63
CA ALA A 89 -16.52 -7.98 6.51
C ALA A 89 -15.43 -8.02 7.59
N GLU A 90 -15.78 -8.35 8.84
CA GLU A 90 -14.83 -8.51 9.94
C GLU A 90 -13.86 -9.68 9.72
N SER A 91 -14.36 -10.80 9.18
CA SER A 91 -13.50 -11.95 8.89
C SER A 91 -12.50 -11.65 7.78
N GLU A 92 -12.90 -10.95 6.75
CA GLU A 92 -12.04 -10.53 5.65
C GLU A 92 -10.99 -9.50 6.07
N ASP A 93 -11.36 -8.52 6.91
CA ASP A 93 -10.41 -7.56 7.47
C ASP A 93 -9.35 -8.27 8.31
N ARG A 94 -9.77 -9.22 9.14
CA ARG A 94 -8.84 -10.01 9.96
C ARG A 94 -7.89 -10.83 9.10
N ARG A 95 -8.41 -11.49 8.05
CA ARG A 95 -7.60 -12.27 7.11
C ARG A 95 -6.54 -11.39 6.42
N LYS A 96 -6.97 -10.24 5.88
CA LYS A 96 -6.05 -9.29 5.22
C LYS A 96 -4.99 -8.76 6.18
N GLN A 97 -5.36 -8.48 7.41
CA GLN A 97 -4.41 -8.02 8.42
C GLN A 97 -3.38 -9.11 8.77
N GLN A 98 -3.81 -10.35 8.91
CA GLN A 98 -2.90 -11.49 9.16
C GLN A 98 -1.95 -11.71 7.98
N GLU A 99 -2.46 -11.68 6.74
CA GLU A 99 -1.64 -11.79 5.53
C GLU A 99 -0.57 -10.68 5.45
N LYS A 100 -0.96 -9.45 5.80
CA LYS A 100 -0.04 -8.31 5.84
C LYS A 100 1.04 -8.50 6.91
N GLU A 101 0.67 -8.86 8.12
CA GLU A 101 1.60 -9.10 9.23
C GLU A 101 2.58 -10.25 8.91
N GLU A 102 2.08 -11.32 8.27
CA GLU A 102 2.93 -12.42 7.83
C GLU A 102 3.91 -11.99 6.73
N ALA A 103 3.43 -11.24 5.73
CA ALA A 103 4.29 -10.69 4.67
C ALA A 103 5.37 -9.75 5.24
N GLU A 104 5.02 -8.87 6.18
CA GLU A 104 5.97 -7.99 6.87
C GLU A 104 7.01 -8.78 7.67
N ARG A 105 6.57 -9.85 8.36
CA ARG A 105 7.48 -10.74 9.10
C ARG A 105 8.45 -11.48 8.19
N LEU A 106 7.94 -12.03 7.07
CA LEU A 106 8.78 -12.73 6.09
C LEU A 106 9.78 -11.78 5.44
N TYR A 107 9.35 -10.57 5.09
CA TYR A 107 10.23 -9.54 4.55
C TYR A 107 11.32 -9.14 5.54
N ALA A 108 10.96 -8.92 6.81
CA ALA A 108 11.93 -8.58 7.85
C ALA A 108 12.95 -9.72 8.07
N ALA A 109 12.49 -10.98 8.10
CA ALA A 109 13.36 -12.15 8.24
C ALA A 109 14.32 -12.27 7.06
N GLU A 110 13.86 -12.03 5.83
CA GLU A 110 14.72 -12.07 4.64
C GLU A 110 15.73 -10.91 4.65
N CYS A 111 15.34 -9.71 5.07
CA CYS A 111 16.28 -8.60 5.26
C CYS A 111 17.41 -8.95 6.24
N GLU A 112 17.08 -9.57 7.37
CA GLU A 112 18.09 -10.01 8.35
C GLU A 112 18.98 -11.13 7.79
N ARG A 113 18.39 -12.09 7.08
CA ARG A 113 19.16 -13.14 6.40
C ARG A 113 20.18 -12.55 5.42
N LEU A 114 19.74 -11.60 4.58
CA LEU A 114 20.61 -10.96 3.59
C LEU A 114 21.74 -10.12 4.23
N LYS A 115 21.50 -9.47 5.37
CA LYS A 115 22.54 -8.71 6.10
C LYS A 115 23.68 -9.61 6.60
N THR A 116 23.38 -10.85 6.94
CA THR A 116 24.36 -11.80 7.49
C THR A 116 24.87 -12.82 6.46
N ALA A 117 24.33 -12.79 5.24
CA ALA A 117 24.67 -13.73 4.18
C ALA A 117 26.14 -13.60 3.75
N PRO A 118 26.92 -14.70 3.71
CA PRO A 118 28.34 -14.67 3.40
C PRO A 118 28.67 -14.04 2.04
N GLU A 119 27.80 -14.23 1.06
CA GLU A 119 27.93 -13.69 -0.30
C GLU A 119 27.87 -12.14 -0.35
N TYR A 120 27.31 -11.51 0.68
CA TYR A 120 27.22 -10.06 0.80
C TYR A 120 28.13 -9.46 1.89
N ALA A 121 28.90 -10.28 2.60
CA ALA A 121 29.76 -9.86 3.70
C ALA A 121 30.81 -8.79 3.29
N ALA A 122 31.28 -8.84 2.03
CA ALA A 122 32.22 -7.87 1.49
C ALA A 122 31.57 -6.53 1.06
N LEU A 123 30.23 -6.46 1.03
CA LEU A 123 29.50 -5.27 0.60
C LEU A 123 29.25 -4.34 1.77
N SER A 124 29.31 -3.05 1.51
CA SER A 124 28.94 -2.04 2.49
C SER A 124 27.42 -1.98 2.63
N GLN A 125 26.94 -1.81 3.86
CA GLN A 125 25.53 -1.69 4.20
C GLN A 125 25.17 -0.31 4.78
N ASP A 126 26.01 0.69 4.58
CA ASP A 126 25.75 2.05 5.02
C ASP A 126 24.57 2.67 4.23
N LYS A 127 23.88 3.64 4.82
CA LYS A 127 22.59 4.16 4.30
C LYS A 127 22.71 5.21 3.18
N ASN A 128 23.73 5.18 2.35
CA ASN A 128 24.00 6.27 1.41
C ASN A 128 23.51 6.03 -0.05
N GLY A 129 22.46 5.24 -0.24
CA GLY A 129 21.78 5.09 -1.54
C GLY A 129 22.73 4.79 -2.70
N ALA A 130 22.57 5.49 -3.83
CA ALA A 130 23.31 5.24 -5.06
C ALA A 130 24.86 5.37 -4.94
N VAL A 131 25.37 6.09 -3.95
CA VAL A 131 26.83 6.17 -3.70
C VAL A 131 27.35 4.83 -3.22
N GLN A 132 26.64 4.22 -2.30
CA GLN A 132 26.99 2.91 -1.76
C GLN A 132 26.83 1.81 -2.82
N VAL A 133 25.71 1.82 -3.55
CA VAL A 133 25.47 0.90 -4.67
C VAL A 133 26.63 0.99 -5.67
N THR A 134 27.05 2.20 -6.06
CA THR A 134 28.21 2.44 -6.91
C THR A 134 29.48 1.81 -6.34
N SER A 135 29.72 1.95 -5.04
CA SER A 135 30.89 1.35 -4.38
C SER A 135 30.84 -0.17 -4.38
N ASN A 136 29.70 -0.75 -4.08
CA ASN A 136 29.50 -2.19 -4.05
C ASN A 136 29.66 -2.81 -5.44
N ILE A 137 29.02 -2.23 -6.47
CA ILE A 137 29.18 -2.67 -7.87
C ILE A 137 30.68 -2.67 -8.28
N ARG A 138 31.44 -1.62 -7.92
CA ARG A 138 32.88 -1.59 -8.21
C ARG A 138 33.65 -2.73 -7.55
N LYS A 139 33.35 -3.04 -6.28
CA LYS A 139 33.99 -4.13 -5.55
C LYS A 139 33.72 -5.48 -6.22
N GLU A 140 32.46 -5.75 -6.54
CA GLU A 140 32.06 -7.03 -7.16
C GLU A 140 32.60 -7.19 -8.57
N LEU A 141 32.51 -6.16 -9.41
CA LEU A 141 33.06 -6.20 -10.77
C LEU A 141 34.60 -6.39 -10.74
N LYS A 142 35.30 -5.75 -9.81
CA LYS A 142 36.74 -5.93 -9.63
C LYS A 142 37.09 -7.33 -9.15
N ALA A 143 36.27 -7.92 -8.28
CA ALA A 143 36.48 -9.28 -7.79
C ALA A 143 36.20 -10.34 -8.88
N LYS A 144 35.14 -10.15 -9.65
CA LYS A 144 34.72 -11.10 -10.68
C LYS A 144 35.56 -11.03 -11.99
N PHE A 145 36.01 -9.81 -12.31
CA PHE A 145 36.78 -9.55 -13.55
C PHE A 145 38.11 -8.85 -13.22
N PRO A 146 39.09 -9.57 -12.64
CA PRO A 146 40.39 -9.01 -12.32
C PRO A 146 41.12 -8.54 -13.58
N GLY A 147 41.64 -7.32 -13.54
CA GLY A 147 42.38 -6.72 -14.69
C GLY A 147 41.51 -5.83 -15.60
N VAL A 148 40.19 -5.94 -15.57
CA VAL A 148 39.30 -5.07 -16.35
C VAL A 148 39.09 -3.74 -15.65
N LYS A 149 39.18 -2.64 -16.41
CA LYS A 149 38.94 -1.29 -15.92
C LYS A 149 37.47 -0.90 -16.10
N PHE A 150 36.72 -0.88 -15.01
CA PHE A 150 35.32 -0.42 -15.00
C PHE A 150 35.21 1.04 -14.53
N SER A 151 34.41 1.84 -15.26
CA SER A 151 33.99 3.17 -14.83
C SER A 151 32.56 3.07 -14.31
N VAL A 152 32.38 3.01 -12.98
CA VAL A 152 31.08 2.97 -12.33
C VAL A 152 30.81 4.33 -11.72
N ARG A 153 29.76 5.02 -12.16
CA ARG A 153 29.46 6.40 -11.74
C ARG A 153 27.98 6.56 -11.42
N LYS A 154 27.69 7.28 -10.33
CA LYS A 154 26.34 7.77 -10.07
C LYS A 154 25.98 8.79 -11.15
N ARG A 155 24.84 8.60 -11.81
CA ARG A 155 24.35 9.47 -12.87
C ARG A 155 23.25 10.43 -12.40
N SER A 156 22.33 9.94 -11.58
CA SER A 156 21.29 10.73 -10.94
C SER A 156 20.98 10.17 -9.54
N TYR A 157 19.87 10.59 -8.94
CA TYR A 157 19.50 10.13 -7.60
C TYR A 157 19.45 8.59 -7.49
N ASP A 158 18.83 7.93 -8.47
CA ASP A 158 18.58 6.48 -8.46
C ASP A 158 19.29 5.72 -9.60
N SER A 159 20.21 6.34 -10.33
CA SER A 159 20.84 5.66 -11.45
C SER A 159 22.36 5.62 -11.36
N VAL A 160 22.91 4.46 -11.73
CA VAL A 160 24.34 4.19 -11.81
C VAL A 160 24.67 3.76 -13.23
N SER A 161 25.70 4.34 -13.83
CA SER A 161 26.24 3.88 -15.11
C SER A 161 27.50 3.05 -14.92
N VAL A 162 27.58 1.95 -15.65
CA VAL A 162 28.75 1.07 -15.70
C VAL A 162 29.28 1.07 -17.12
N ASN A 163 30.55 1.41 -17.30
CA ASN A 163 31.21 1.41 -18.62
C ASN A 163 32.57 0.71 -18.53
N TRP A 164 32.94 0.01 -19.58
CA TRP A 164 34.24 -0.62 -19.76
C TRP A 164 34.54 -0.69 -21.28
N THR A 165 35.78 -0.91 -21.67
CA THR A 165 36.19 -0.90 -23.07
C THR A 165 36.49 -2.31 -23.57
N ASP A 166 37.30 -3.07 -22.84
CA ASP A 166 37.69 -4.44 -23.19
C ASP A 166 37.42 -5.36 -21.99
N GLY A 167 36.92 -6.59 -22.25
CA GLY A 167 36.66 -7.54 -21.17
C GLY A 167 35.35 -8.31 -21.34
N PRO A 168 34.58 -8.45 -20.26
CA PRO A 168 33.37 -9.27 -20.24
C PRO A 168 32.28 -8.73 -21.17
N THR A 169 31.38 -9.61 -21.57
CA THR A 169 30.17 -9.25 -22.30
C THR A 169 29.20 -8.45 -21.40
N GLU A 170 28.25 -7.77 -22.03
CA GLU A 170 27.19 -7.06 -21.31
C GLU A 170 26.35 -7.99 -20.40
N GLU A 171 26.09 -9.21 -20.87
CA GLU A 171 25.32 -10.22 -20.11
C GLU A 171 26.08 -10.67 -18.86
N GLU A 172 27.41 -10.86 -18.95
CA GLU A 172 28.23 -11.21 -17.79
C GLU A 172 28.28 -10.09 -16.74
N VAL A 173 28.31 -8.82 -17.17
CA VAL A 173 28.26 -7.67 -16.29
C VAL A 173 26.85 -7.53 -15.68
N LYS A 174 25.78 -7.70 -16.46
CA LYS A 174 24.41 -7.72 -15.97
C LYS A 174 24.19 -8.76 -14.89
N ALA A 175 24.75 -9.94 -15.02
CA ALA A 175 24.67 -11.00 -14.01
C ALA A 175 25.22 -10.58 -12.62
N VAL A 176 26.06 -9.53 -12.56
CA VAL A 176 26.53 -8.92 -11.31
C VAL A 176 25.64 -7.77 -10.89
N THR A 177 25.18 -6.96 -11.85
CA THR A 177 24.56 -5.66 -11.56
C THR A 177 23.04 -5.70 -11.44
N ASP A 178 22.36 -6.73 -11.99
CA ASP A 178 20.89 -6.78 -12.03
C ASP A 178 20.25 -6.89 -10.64
N LYS A 179 20.96 -7.45 -9.66
CA LYS A 179 20.51 -7.47 -8.27
C LYS A 179 20.44 -6.09 -7.59
N TYR A 180 20.98 -5.06 -8.23
CA TYR A 180 20.92 -3.66 -7.77
C TYR A 180 19.84 -2.84 -8.50
N LYS A 181 19.03 -3.47 -9.33
CA LYS A 181 17.88 -2.84 -9.98
C LYS A 181 16.62 -3.11 -9.16
N ASP A 182 15.77 -2.09 -9.04
CA ASP A 182 14.41 -2.20 -8.53
C ASP A 182 13.45 -2.64 -9.63
#